data_e49cc6fce420f59ddf3d1a76fac0dd99
#
_entry.id   e49cc6fce420f59ddf3d1a76fac0dd99
#
_cell.length_a   1.000
_cell.length_b   1.000
_cell.length_c   1.000
_cell.angle_alpha   90.00
_cell.angle_beta   90.00
_cell.angle_gamma   90.00
#
_symmetry.space_group_name_H-M   'P 1'
#
loop_
_entity.id
_entity.type
_entity.pdbx_description
1 polymer ?
#
loop_
_entity_poly.entity_id
_entity_poly.type
_entity_poly.pdbx_seq_one_letter_code
_entity_poly.pdbx_strand_id
1 'polypeptide(L)'
;MSKRDYYQVLDVARTSSEADIKKAYRRLAMKYHPDRNPGDHEAEDKFKEAKEAYETLTDAQKRAAYDQFGHAGVDGMRGGGGGGFDPRDAFGDIFGDVFGDIFGGGRRGRSQVFRGADLRYELELDLEQAVFGDTASVEFTTLAECEECSGSGSAQGSKPEACGTCRGAGQVRMQQGFFTVQQTCPRCHGRGQVVSDPCGKCRGQGRVRKQKTLSVKVPAGVDTGDRIRLSGEGEAGRNGGPAGDLYVEVRVRDHAIFERDGAHLSCEVPVSFARAALGGSIEVPTLDGTATIKVPPETQSGRVFRLREKGIKPVRGGPTGDLFCRVVVETPVSLTREQKDLLQKFEDSLQKDGKRHHPREETWLDGVKRFFTSLGE
;
A
#
# COMPACT_ATOMS: atom_id res chain seq x y z
N MET A 1 7.17 -45.84 -6.50
CA MET A 1 7.06 -45.70 -7.96
C MET A 1 8.26 -44.89 -8.43
N SER A 2 8.97 -45.31 -9.49
CA SER A 2 10.09 -44.52 -10.05
C SER A 2 9.54 -43.23 -10.70
N LYS A 3 10.10 -42.08 -10.34
CA LYS A 3 9.75 -40.79 -10.99
C LYS A 3 10.06 -40.88 -12.48
N ARG A 4 9.19 -40.32 -13.33
CA ARG A 4 9.39 -40.25 -14.80
C ARG A 4 10.52 -39.27 -15.12
N ASP A 5 11.21 -39.51 -16.21
CA ASP A 5 12.25 -38.59 -16.72
C ASP A 5 11.63 -37.20 -17.03
N TYR A 6 12.26 -36.12 -16.58
CA TYR A 6 11.73 -34.76 -16.73
C TYR A 6 11.61 -34.32 -18.19
N TYR A 7 12.47 -34.79 -19.08
CA TYR A 7 12.35 -34.51 -20.51
C TYR A 7 11.13 -35.24 -21.10
N GLN A 8 10.83 -36.45 -20.62
CA GLN A 8 9.63 -37.20 -21.01
C GLN A 8 8.35 -36.56 -20.43
N VAL A 9 8.40 -36.03 -19.21
CA VAL A 9 7.27 -35.34 -18.57
C VAL A 9 6.86 -34.10 -19.40
N LEU A 10 7.84 -33.34 -19.89
CA LEU A 10 7.59 -32.14 -20.70
C LEU A 10 7.40 -32.46 -22.20
N ASP A 11 7.62 -33.71 -22.63
CA ASP A 11 7.56 -34.15 -24.04
C ASP A 11 8.54 -33.34 -24.92
N VAL A 12 9.81 -33.27 -24.48
CA VAL A 12 10.89 -32.57 -25.18
C VAL A 12 12.15 -33.42 -25.26
N ALA A 13 13.01 -33.17 -26.26
CA ALA A 13 14.29 -33.86 -26.38
C ALA A 13 15.30 -33.33 -25.34
N ARG A 14 16.28 -34.16 -24.93
CA ARG A 14 17.36 -33.74 -24.00
C ARG A 14 18.20 -32.58 -24.54
N THR A 15 18.23 -32.41 -25.85
CA THR A 15 18.94 -31.33 -26.55
C THR A 15 18.10 -30.06 -26.73
N SER A 16 16.87 -30.05 -26.24
CA SER A 16 15.94 -28.90 -26.41
C SER A 16 16.47 -27.63 -25.74
N SER A 17 16.21 -26.50 -26.40
CA SER A 17 16.56 -25.19 -25.87
C SER A 17 15.66 -24.80 -24.67
N GLU A 18 16.10 -23.84 -23.86
CA GLU A 18 15.31 -23.30 -22.77
C GLU A 18 13.96 -22.74 -23.26
N ALA A 19 13.95 -22.13 -24.45
CA ALA A 19 12.73 -21.61 -25.08
C ALA A 19 11.72 -22.71 -25.39
N ASP A 20 12.20 -23.88 -25.86
CA ASP A 20 11.37 -25.02 -26.16
C ASP A 20 10.81 -25.66 -24.89
N ILE A 21 11.62 -25.79 -23.85
CA ILE A 21 11.21 -26.26 -22.51
C ILE A 21 10.11 -25.37 -21.96
N LYS A 22 10.29 -24.05 -22.02
CA LYS A 22 9.29 -23.06 -21.56
C LYS A 22 7.98 -23.13 -22.36
N LYS A 23 8.06 -23.35 -23.67
CA LYS A 23 6.87 -23.51 -24.54
C LYS A 23 6.11 -24.79 -24.23
N ALA A 24 6.82 -25.89 -24.01
CA ALA A 24 6.24 -27.17 -23.63
C ALA A 24 5.53 -27.09 -22.26
N TYR A 25 6.19 -26.52 -21.26
CA TYR A 25 5.59 -26.29 -19.95
C TYR A 25 4.32 -25.45 -20.01
N ARG A 26 4.32 -24.33 -20.74
CA ARG A 26 3.10 -23.49 -20.87
C ARG A 26 1.94 -24.27 -21.47
N ARG A 27 2.17 -25.13 -22.45
CA ARG A 27 1.15 -25.98 -23.07
C ARG A 27 0.55 -26.95 -22.04
N LEU A 28 1.40 -27.62 -21.25
CA LEU A 28 0.96 -28.58 -20.23
C LEU A 28 0.30 -27.90 -19.05
N ALA A 29 0.84 -26.77 -18.59
CA ALA A 29 0.26 -25.97 -17.52
C ALA A 29 -1.15 -25.45 -17.85
N MET A 30 -1.40 -25.02 -19.09
CA MET A 30 -2.74 -24.63 -19.53
C MET A 30 -3.70 -25.83 -19.68
N LYS A 31 -3.18 -27.00 -20.04
CA LYS A 31 -3.99 -28.22 -20.21
C LYS A 31 -4.43 -28.80 -18.86
N TYR A 32 -3.54 -28.82 -17.87
CA TYR A 32 -3.75 -29.44 -16.55
C TYR A 32 -3.95 -28.42 -15.43
N HIS A 33 -4.31 -27.16 -15.78
CA HIS A 33 -4.54 -26.12 -14.77
C HIS A 33 -5.68 -26.50 -13.82
N PRO A 34 -5.54 -26.33 -12.49
CA PRO A 34 -6.57 -26.70 -11.52
C PRO A 34 -7.91 -25.98 -11.78
N ASP A 35 -7.89 -24.71 -12.22
CA ASP A 35 -9.11 -23.95 -12.52
C ASP A 35 -9.87 -24.50 -13.76
N ARG A 36 -9.17 -25.23 -14.62
CA ARG A 36 -9.79 -25.85 -15.81
C ARG A 36 -10.21 -27.30 -15.62
N ASN A 37 -9.64 -27.94 -14.59
CA ASN A 37 -9.89 -29.33 -14.23
C ASN A 37 -10.21 -29.44 -12.73
N PRO A 38 -11.27 -28.78 -12.23
CA PRO A 38 -11.58 -28.77 -10.81
C PRO A 38 -11.96 -30.19 -10.35
N GLY A 39 -11.25 -30.67 -9.30
CA GLY A 39 -11.49 -31.99 -8.71
C GLY A 39 -10.85 -33.19 -9.43
N ASP A 40 -10.09 -32.97 -10.51
CA ASP A 40 -9.34 -34.03 -11.20
C ASP A 40 -7.93 -34.19 -10.60
N HIS A 41 -7.79 -35.18 -9.71
CA HIS A 41 -6.52 -35.48 -9.06
C HIS A 41 -5.41 -35.91 -10.04
N GLU A 42 -5.77 -36.57 -11.15
CA GLU A 42 -4.81 -36.98 -12.17
C GLU A 42 -4.23 -35.78 -12.93
N ALA A 43 -5.08 -34.77 -13.21
CA ALA A 43 -4.65 -33.51 -13.82
C ALA A 43 -3.74 -32.71 -12.83
N GLU A 44 -4.08 -32.71 -11.54
CA GLU A 44 -3.30 -32.04 -10.52
C GLU A 44 -1.89 -32.67 -10.38
N ASP A 45 -1.78 -33.97 -10.38
CA ASP A 45 -0.49 -34.67 -10.31
C ASP A 45 0.34 -34.42 -11.57
N LYS A 46 -0.24 -34.44 -12.77
CA LYS A 46 0.44 -34.11 -14.01
C LYS A 46 0.91 -32.63 -14.05
N PHE A 47 0.15 -31.75 -13.46
CA PHE A 47 0.54 -30.35 -13.33
C PHE A 47 1.74 -30.18 -12.39
N LYS A 48 1.75 -30.86 -11.23
CA LYS A 48 2.87 -30.87 -10.26
C LYS A 48 4.14 -31.44 -10.89
N GLU A 49 4.04 -32.57 -11.60
CA GLU A 49 5.17 -33.18 -12.29
C GLU A 49 5.73 -32.25 -13.39
N ALA A 50 4.87 -31.64 -14.20
CA ALA A 50 5.31 -30.72 -15.24
C ALA A 50 5.98 -29.47 -14.68
N LYS A 51 5.51 -28.95 -13.54
CA LYS A 51 6.12 -27.83 -12.81
C LYS A 51 7.49 -28.19 -12.28
N GLU A 52 7.64 -29.36 -11.61
CA GLU A 52 8.92 -29.86 -11.08
C GLU A 52 9.94 -30.06 -12.20
N ALA A 53 9.55 -30.63 -13.32
CA ALA A 53 10.39 -30.81 -14.49
C ALA A 53 10.84 -29.47 -15.08
N TYR A 54 9.96 -28.50 -15.20
CA TYR A 54 10.27 -27.17 -15.71
C TYR A 54 11.27 -26.43 -14.81
N GLU A 55 11.04 -26.40 -13.49
CA GLU A 55 11.93 -25.75 -12.51
C GLU A 55 13.33 -26.36 -12.48
N THR A 56 13.45 -27.64 -12.79
CA THR A 56 14.73 -28.33 -12.84
C THR A 56 15.46 -28.07 -14.16
N LEU A 57 14.77 -28.13 -15.29
CA LEU A 57 15.39 -28.07 -16.62
C LEU A 57 15.67 -26.63 -17.11
N THR A 58 15.06 -25.60 -16.50
CA THR A 58 15.34 -24.18 -16.82
C THR A 58 16.51 -23.61 -16.01
N ASP A 59 16.88 -24.22 -14.91
CA ASP A 59 18.05 -23.83 -14.14
C ASP A 59 19.27 -24.60 -14.66
N ALA A 60 20.26 -23.90 -15.19
CA ALA A 60 21.44 -24.51 -15.81
C ALA A 60 22.21 -25.45 -14.86
N GLN A 61 22.24 -25.14 -13.55
CA GLN A 61 22.96 -25.95 -12.56
C GLN A 61 22.14 -27.20 -12.19
N LYS A 62 20.83 -27.06 -11.98
CA LYS A 62 19.94 -28.19 -11.70
C LYS A 62 19.85 -29.11 -12.91
N ARG A 63 19.79 -28.56 -14.12
CA ARG A 63 19.80 -29.33 -15.36
C ARG A 63 21.10 -30.15 -15.51
N ALA A 64 22.26 -29.53 -15.27
CA ALA A 64 23.54 -30.24 -15.31
C ALA A 64 23.63 -31.36 -14.26
N ALA A 65 23.15 -31.09 -13.03
CA ALA A 65 23.09 -32.11 -11.96
C ALA A 65 22.09 -33.23 -12.31
N TYR A 66 20.96 -32.89 -12.91
CA TYR A 66 19.99 -33.88 -13.38
C TYR A 66 20.52 -34.73 -14.53
N ASP A 67 21.21 -34.12 -15.50
CA ASP A 67 21.78 -34.81 -16.65
C ASP A 67 22.90 -35.80 -16.25
N GLN A 68 23.63 -35.51 -15.16
CA GLN A 68 24.71 -36.37 -14.65
C GLN A 68 24.21 -37.45 -13.66
N PHE A 69 23.30 -37.11 -12.77
CA PHE A 69 22.93 -37.97 -11.62
C PHE A 69 21.44 -38.32 -11.58
N GLY A 70 20.65 -37.93 -12.57
CA GLY A 70 19.22 -38.14 -12.61
C GLY A 70 18.48 -37.46 -11.44
N HIS A 71 17.36 -38.03 -11.01
CA HIS A 71 16.57 -37.51 -9.90
C HIS A 71 17.35 -37.42 -8.59
N ALA A 72 18.30 -38.35 -8.35
CA ALA A 72 19.12 -38.33 -7.14
C ALA A 72 20.01 -37.07 -7.03
N GLY A 73 20.44 -36.50 -8.15
CA GLY A 73 21.22 -35.26 -8.17
C GLY A 73 20.41 -34.02 -7.77
N VAL A 74 19.11 -34.04 -7.97
CA VAL A 74 18.20 -32.95 -7.64
C VAL A 74 17.56 -33.11 -6.27
N ASP A 75 17.21 -34.35 -5.88
CA ASP A 75 16.65 -34.68 -4.58
C ASP A 75 17.66 -34.45 -3.44
N GLY A 76 18.95 -34.66 -3.68
CA GLY A 76 20.04 -34.36 -2.72
C GLY A 76 20.19 -32.85 -2.44
N MET A 77 19.77 -31.97 -3.32
CA MET A 77 19.73 -30.52 -3.12
C MET A 77 18.47 -30.07 -2.33
N ARG A 78 17.45 -30.92 -2.22
CA ARG A 78 16.19 -30.68 -1.51
C ARG A 78 16.18 -31.17 -0.05
N GLY A 79 17.15 -31.98 0.34
CA GLY A 79 17.20 -32.68 1.62
C GLY A 79 17.82 -31.87 2.75
N GLY A 80 17.15 -30.81 3.22
CA GLY A 80 17.58 -30.08 4.40
C GLY A 80 16.42 -29.32 5.07
N GLY A 81 15.59 -30.01 5.86
CA GLY A 81 14.71 -29.32 6.80
C GLY A 81 13.20 -29.58 6.62
N GLY A 82 12.68 -30.55 7.39
CA GLY A 82 11.24 -30.73 7.56
C GLY A 82 10.61 -29.61 8.38
N GLY A 83 9.50 -29.06 7.91
CA GLY A 83 8.68 -28.10 8.63
C GLY A 83 7.79 -27.34 7.64
N GLY A 84 6.47 -27.56 7.73
CA GLY A 84 5.48 -27.00 6.81
C GLY A 84 5.50 -25.47 6.76
N PHE A 85 5.70 -24.92 5.57
CA PHE A 85 5.60 -23.49 5.26
C PHE A 85 4.85 -23.30 3.94
N ASP A 86 4.02 -22.25 3.92
CA ASP A 86 3.22 -21.81 2.80
C ASP A 86 4.14 -21.38 1.62
N PRO A 87 3.90 -21.86 0.38
CA PRO A 87 4.83 -21.64 -0.75
C PRO A 87 4.89 -20.23 -1.31
N ARG A 88 4.07 -19.29 -0.82
CA ARG A 88 3.99 -17.94 -1.41
C ARG A 88 4.96 -16.91 -0.84
N ASP A 89 5.41 -17.07 0.41
CA ASP A 89 6.26 -16.08 1.08
C ASP A 89 7.75 -16.42 1.16
N ALA A 90 8.16 -17.64 0.78
CA ALA A 90 9.53 -18.11 0.99
C ALA A 90 10.47 -17.94 -0.22
N PHE A 91 10.01 -17.48 -1.38
CA PHE A 91 10.81 -17.50 -2.61
C PHE A 91 11.61 -16.23 -2.92
N GLY A 92 11.43 -15.13 -2.17
CA GLY A 92 12.11 -13.85 -2.42
C GLY A 92 13.42 -13.66 -1.68
N ASP A 93 13.46 -14.02 -0.40
CA ASP A 93 14.53 -13.54 0.49
C ASP A 93 15.61 -14.54 0.89
N ILE A 94 15.40 -15.87 0.72
CA ILE A 94 16.34 -16.88 1.21
C ILE A 94 17.37 -17.31 0.16
N PHE A 95 17.10 -17.12 -1.13
CA PHE A 95 18.00 -17.58 -2.20
C PHE A 95 19.15 -16.61 -2.54
N GLY A 96 19.02 -15.31 -2.20
CA GLY A 96 20.06 -14.30 -2.44
C GLY A 96 21.26 -14.42 -1.52
N ASP A 97 21.03 -14.73 -0.24
CA ASP A 97 22.09 -14.65 0.79
C ASP A 97 22.86 -15.95 1.00
N VAL A 98 22.27 -17.13 0.77
CA VAL A 98 22.94 -18.41 1.07
C VAL A 98 23.85 -18.88 -0.08
N PHE A 99 23.54 -18.52 -1.33
CA PHE A 99 24.34 -18.95 -2.48
C PHE A 99 25.56 -18.06 -2.77
N GLY A 100 25.53 -16.78 -2.32
CA GLY A 100 26.70 -15.89 -2.41
C GLY A 100 27.88 -16.33 -1.53
N ASP A 101 27.63 -17.05 -0.46
CA ASP A 101 28.64 -17.40 0.55
C ASP A 101 29.36 -18.73 0.26
N ILE A 102 28.79 -19.63 -0.56
CA ILE A 102 29.36 -20.99 -0.77
C ILE A 102 30.28 -21.04 -1.98
N PHE A 103 30.12 -20.16 -3.00
CA PHE A 103 30.90 -20.22 -4.25
C PHE A 103 31.86 -19.05 -4.51
N GLY A 104 31.84 -18.02 -3.64
CA GLY A 104 32.78 -16.88 -3.72
C GLY A 104 34.01 -17.13 -2.84
N GLY A 105 34.98 -17.90 -3.29
CA GLY A 105 36.28 -18.05 -2.64
C GLY A 105 36.98 -16.71 -2.44
N GLY A 106 37.09 -16.21 -1.20
CA GLY A 106 37.83 -15.01 -0.84
C GLY A 106 37.35 -14.39 0.45
N ARG A 107 37.69 -15.00 1.60
CA ARG A 107 37.56 -14.37 2.93
C ARG A 107 38.47 -13.12 3.02
N ARG A 108 38.03 -12.01 2.44
CA ARG A 108 38.40 -10.68 2.93
C ARG A 108 37.28 -10.28 3.89
N GLY A 109 37.61 -9.97 5.16
CA GLY A 109 36.68 -9.57 6.19
C GLY A 109 35.73 -8.45 5.68
N ARG A 110 34.51 -8.81 5.29
CA ARG A 110 33.47 -7.86 4.97
C ARG A 110 33.15 -7.12 6.28
N SER A 111 33.61 -5.88 6.38
CA SER A 111 33.05 -4.97 7.36
C SER A 111 31.53 -4.96 7.15
N GLN A 112 30.75 -5.33 8.16
CA GLN A 112 29.29 -5.34 8.03
C GLN A 112 28.83 -3.89 7.85
N VAL A 113 28.43 -3.61 6.62
CA VAL A 113 27.85 -2.33 6.21
C VAL A 113 26.36 -2.43 6.44
N PHE A 114 25.79 -1.52 7.22
CA PHE A 114 24.36 -1.53 7.55
C PHE A 114 23.69 -0.33 6.91
N ARG A 115 22.62 -0.58 6.18
CA ARG A 115 21.73 0.47 5.68
C ARG A 115 21.08 1.21 6.86
N GLY A 116 20.88 2.51 6.72
CA GLY A 116 20.12 3.32 7.67
C GLY A 116 18.64 2.90 7.71
N ALA A 117 18.00 3.23 8.82
CA ALA A 117 16.57 2.99 8.97
C ALA A 117 15.77 3.91 8.04
N ASP A 118 14.69 3.39 7.51
CA ASP A 118 13.70 4.18 6.81
C ASP A 118 12.87 4.98 7.82
N LEU A 119 12.48 6.19 7.44
CA LEU A 119 11.67 7.10 8.25
C LEU A 119 10.28 7.24 7.65
N ARG A 120 9.30 7.49 8.49
CA ARG A 120 7.93 7.81 8.09
C ARG A 120 7.58 9.19 8.63
N TYR A 121 6.97 10.00 7.78
CA TYR A 121 6.45 11.32 8.09
C TYR A 121 5.01 11.42 7.60
N GLU A 122 4.10 11.89 8.45
CA GLU A 122 2.70 12.15 8.07
C GLU A 122 2.57 13.61 7.63
N LEU A 123 2.15 13.81 6.38
CA LEU A 123 1.93 15.13 5.78
C LEU A 123 0.44 15.39 5.69
N GLU A 124 -0.04 16.34 6.48
CA GLU A 124 -1.42 16.81 6.39
C GLU A 124 -1.57 17.83 5.27
N LEU A 125 -2.59 17.64 4.43
CA LEU A 125 -2.93 18.51 3.31
C LEU A 125 -4.39 18.89 3.36
N ASP A 126 -4.71 20.08 2.90
CA ASP A 126 -6.08 20.47 2.60
C ASP A 126 -6.54 19.81 1.28
N LEU A 127 -7.86 19.68 1.10
CA LEU A 127 -8.42 18.99 -0.07
C LEU A 127 -7.91 19.59 -1.37
N GLU A 128 -7.84 20.92 -1.46
CA GLU A 128 -7.38 21.66 -2.64
C GLU A 128 -5.91 21.36 -2.96
N GLN A 129 -5.05 21.29 -1.93
CA GLN A 129 -3.64 20.95 -2.09
C GLN A 129 -3.48 19.51 -2.60
N ALA A 130 -4.30 18.60 -2.10
CA ALA A 130 -4.27 17.21 -2.53
C ALA A 130 -4.78 17.04 -3.97
N VAL A 131 -5.78 17.84 -4.38
CA VAL A 131 -6.38 17.77 -5.72
C VAL A 131 -5.52 18.42 -6.79
N PHE A 132 -5.04 19.63 -6.53
CA PHE A 132 -4.26 20.40 -7.52
C PHE A 132 -2.76 20.11 -7.47
N GLY A 133 -2.31 19.47 -6.39
CA GLY A 133 -0.91 19.29 -6.08
C GLY A 133 -0.32 20.57 -5.45
N ASP A 134 0.74 20.36 -4.66
CA ASP A 134 1.41 21.45 -3.94
C ASP A 134 2.88 21.08 -3.71
N THR A 135 3.63 22.06 -3.21
CA THR A 135 5.00 21.87 -2.75
C THR A 135 5.06 22.13 -1.25
N ALA A 136 5.01 21.07 -0.47
CA ALA A 136 5.00 21.13 0.97
C ALA A 136 6.42 21.12 1.56
N SER A 137 6.63 21.86 2.64
CA SER A 137 7.86 21.84 3.42
C SER A 137 7.70 20.86 4.58
N VAL A 138 8.58 19.87 4.65
CA VAL A 138 8.56 18.80 5.67
C VAL A 138 9.77 18.95 6.57
N GLU A 139 9.54 19.13 7.86
CA GLU A 139 10.59 19.21 8.88
C GLU A 139 10.59 17.94 9.74
N PHE A 140 11.74 17.29 9.82
CA PHE A 140 11.89 16.08 10.60
C PHE A 140 13.29 15.94 11.19
N THR A 141 13.40 15.16 12.25
CA THR A 141 14.68 14.83 12.88
C THR A 141 15.17 13.48 12.38
N THR A 142 16.40 13.45 11.88
CA THR A 142 17.06 12.22 11.43
C THR A 142 18.44 12.06 12.06
N LEU A 143 18.99 10.83 11.99
CA LEU A 143 20.39 10.58 12.28
C LEU A 143 21.19 10.78 10.98
N ALA A 144 21.87 11.92 10.89
CA ALA A 144 22.74 12.25 9.77
C ALA A 144 24.18 11.75 10.04
N GLU A 145 24.95 11.55 8.98
CA GLU A 145 26.37 11.26 9.08
C GLU A 145 27.09 12.37 9.85
N CYS A 146 28.00 11.98 10.72
CA CYS A 146 28.81 12.95 11.48
C CYS A 146 29.84 13.60 10.57
N GLU A 147 29.73 14.91 10.40
CA GLU A 147 30.60 15.70 9.51
C GLU A 147 32.09 15.68 9.95
N GLU A 148 32.38 15.55 11.26
CA GLU A 148 33.75 15.55 11.76
C GLU A 148 34.50 14.25 11.47
N CYS A 149 33.82 13.11 11.54
CA CYS A 149 34.44 11.80 11.36
C CYS A 149 33.97 11.07 10.11
N SER A 150 33.14 11.70 9.27
CA SER A 150 32.57 11.10 8.04
C SER A 150 32.08 9.68 8.29
N GLY A 151 31.21 9.53 9.31
CA GLY A 151 30.57 8.26 9.63
C GLY A 151 31.42 7.21 10.35
N SER A 152 32.74 7.38 10.45
CA SER A 152 33.67 6.39 11.05
C SER A 152 33.46 6.22 12.57
N GLY A 153 33.03 7.25 13.26
CA GLY A 153 32.94 7.31 14.70
C GLY A 153 34.28 7.56 15.40
N SER A 154 35.40 7.58 14.69
CA SER A 154 36.74 7.77 15.25
C SER A 154 37.15 9.24 15.23
N ALA A 155 37.99 9.66 16.15
CA ALA A 155 38.63 10.98 16.11
C ALA A 155 39.49 11.13 14.84
N GLN A 156 39.76 12.38 14.45
CA GLN A 156 40.61 12.66 13.29
C GLN A 156 41.98 12.00 13.47
N GLY A 157 42.39 11.25 12.41
CA GLY A 157 43.67 10.52 12.40
C GLY A 157 43.60 9.08 12.92
N SER A 158 42.55 8.69 13.63
CA SER A 158 42.34 7.30 14.05
C SER A 158 41.35 6.56 13.12
N LYS A 159 41.50 5.23 13.04
CA LYS A 159 40.62 4.38 12.21
C LYS A 159 39.94 3.33 13.11
N PRO A 160 38.67 2.97 12.83
CA PRO A 160 38.04 1.86 13.52
C PRO A 160 38.80 0.55 13.27
N GLU A 161 39.03 -0.23 14.30
CA GLU A 161 39.71 -1.51 14.23
C GLU A 161 38.70 -2.67 14.25
N ALA A 162 39.00 -3.78 13.57
CA ALA A 162 38.16 -4.96 13.65
C ALA A 162 38.10 -5.48 15.10
N CYS A 163 36.91 -5.77 15.60
CA CYS A 163 36.73 -6.26 16.96
C CYS A 163 37.47 -7.59 17.17
N GLY A 164 38.44 -7.64 18.08
CA GLY A 164 39.21 -8.83 18.35
C GLY A 164 38.39 -10.02 18.85
N THR A 165 37.26 -9.78 19.51
CA THR A 165 36.39 -10.84 20.03
C THR A 165 35.60 -11.55 18.94
N CYS A 166 35.02 -10.84 17.98
CA CYS A 166 34.23 -11.41 16.88
C CYS A 166 34.93 -11.36 15.52
N ARG A 167 36.15 -10.82 15.47
CA ARG A 167 36.97 -10.69 14.24
C ARG A 167 36.24 -10.00 13.10
N GLY A 168 35.43 -8.98 13.43
CA GLY A 168 34.64 -8.22 12.45
C GLY A 168 33.23 -8.76 12.21
N ALA A 169 32.87 -9.94 12.72
CA ALA A 169 31.56 -10.57 12.45
C ALA A 169 30.38 -9.93 13.19
N GLY A 170 30.62 -9.10 14.20
CA GLY A 170 29.56 -8.49 15.02
C GLY A 170 28.82 -9.46 15.95
N GLN A 171 28.96 -10.75 15.74
CA GLN A 171 28.32 -11.82 16.49
C GLN A 171 29.34 -12.85 16.95
N VAL A 172 29.08 -13.52 18.07
CA VAL A 172 29.84 -14.62 18.60
C VAL A 172 28.98 -15.88 18.60
N ARG A 173 29.57 -17.01 18.27
CA ARG A 173 28.90 -18.31 18.33
C ARG A 173 29.25 -18.94 19.68
N MET A 174 28.25 -19.24 20.47
CA MET A 174 28.39 -19.99 21.72
C MET A 174 27.76 -21.37 21.53
N GLN A 175 28.53 -22.41 21.87
CA GLN A 175 28.04 -23.77 21.83
C GLN A 175 27.48 -24.11 23.22
N GLN A 176 26.19 -24.38 23.29
CA GLN A 176 25.51 -24.88 24.49
C GLN A 176 25.06 -26.33 24.19
N GLY A 177 25.86 -27.33 24.62
CA GLY A 177 25.63 -28.72 24.29
C GLY A 177 25.64 -28.97 22.77
N PHE A 178 24.57 -29.49 22.20
CA PHE A 178 24.43 -29.80 20.79
C PHE A 178 23.96 -28.62 19.94
N PHE A 179 23.60 -27.48 20.56
CA PHE A 179 23.10 -26.31 19.84
C PHE A 179 24.13 -25.21 19.76
N THR A 180 24.27 -24.61 18.59
CA THR A 180 25.09 -23.40 18.39
C THR A 180 24.16 -22.18 18.39
N VAL A 181 24.29 -21.32 19.40
CA VAL A 181 23.55 -20.07 19.52
C VAL A 181 24.43 -18.93 19.03
N GLN A 182 23.90 -18.11 18.12
CA GLN A 182 24.53 -16.86 17.71
C GLN A 182 24.06 -15.74 18.63
N GLN A 183 25.01 -15.04 19.26
CA GLN A 183 24.74 -13.92 20.14
C GLN A 183 25.47 -12.69 19.65
N THR A 184 24.85 -11.50 19.82
CA THR A 184 25.51 -10.23 19.54
C THR A 184 26.80 -10.11 20.35
N CYS A 185 27.89 -9.74 19.69
CA CYS A 185 29.20 -9.62 20.35
C CYS A 185 29.15 -8.60 21.49
N PRO A 186 29.45 -8.97 22.73
CA PRO A 186 29.34 -8.08 23.89
C PRO A 186 30.34 -6.90 23.84
N ARG A 187 31.47 -7.04 23.11
CA ARG A 187 32.49 -6.00 23.03
C ARG A 187 32.16 -4.91 22.02
N CYS A 188 31.67 -5.27 20.84
CA CYS A 188 31.36 -4.31 19.77
C CYS A 188 29.86 -4.04 19.61
N HIS A 189 29.01 -4.72 20.38
CA HIS A 189 27.54 -4.58 20.33
C HIS A 189 26.97 -4.68 18.91
N GLY A 190 27.46 -5.66 18.14
CA GLY A 190 27.00 -5.92 16.78
C GLY A 190 27.74 -5.11 15.69
N ARG A 191 28.55 -4.13 16.04
CA ARG A 191 29.23 -3.26 15.04
C ARG A 191 30.34 -3.96 14.24
N GLY A 192 30.88 -5.04 14.73
CA GLY A 192 32.06 -5.70 14.14
C GLY A 192 33.37 -4.94 14.32
N GLN A 193 33.33 -3.66 14.67
CA GLN A 193 34.46 -2.77 14.84
C GLN A 193 34.47 -2.12 16.22
N VAL A 194 35.64 -1.76 16.71
CA VAL A 194 35.86 -1.04 17.97
C VAL A 194 36.58 0.26 17.63
N VAL A 195 36.10 1.35 18.19
CA VAL A 195 36.72 2.67 18.08
C VAL A 195 37.51 2.90 19.34
N SER A 196 38.85 2.93 19.22
CA SER A 196 39.75 3.14 20.34
C SER A 196 39.74 4.60 20.79
N ASP A 197 39.62 5.53 19.85
CA ASP A 197 39.58 6.98 20.08
C ASP A 197 38.31 7.55 19.46
N PRO A 198 37.26 7.75 20.28
CA PRO A 198 35.95 8.15 19.76
C PRO A 198 35.91 9.63 19.37
N CYS A 199 35.27 9.94 18.24
CA CYS A 199 34.97 11.30 17.79
C CYS A 199 34.18 12.06 18.86
N GLY A 200 34.65 13.25 19.21
CA GLY A 200 34.06 14.10 20.27
C GLY A 200 32.58 14.46 19.97
N LYS A 201 32.23 14.73 18.73
CA LYS A 201 30.88 15.15 18.32
C LYS A 201 29.86 14.00 18.36
N CYS A 202 30.17 12.84 17.81
CA CYS A 202 29.26 11.71 17.75
C CYS A 202 29.51 10.64 18.85
N ARG A 203 30.52 10.79 19.68
CA ARG A 203 30.88 9.86 20.76
C ARG A 203 30.99 8.41 20.28
N GLY A 204 31.67 8.21 19.15
CA GLY A 204 31.88 6.89 18.59
C GLY A 204 30.70 6.33 17.78
N GLN A 205 29.60 7.05 17.64
CA GLN A 205 28.42 6.55 16.92
C GLN A 205 28.52 6.71 15.42
N GLY A 206 29.35 7.61 14.91
CA GLY A 206 29.45 7.95 13.47
C GLY A 206 28.27 8.78 12.96
N ARG A 207 27.23 8.97 13.76
CA ARG A 207 25.99 9.66 13.39
C ARG A 207 25.59 10.66 14.46
N VAL A 208 24.92 11.74 14.03
CA VAL A 208 24.42 12.81 14.92
C VAL A 208 22.97 13.11 14.58
N ARG A 209 22.18 13.50 15.58
CA ARG A 209 20.84 13.99 15.35
C ARG A 209 20.90 15.34 14.64
N LYS A 210 20.19 15.45 13.53
CA LYS A 210 20.08 16.69 12.73
C LYS A 210 18.64 16.90 12.33
N GLN A 211 18.16 18.11 12.50
CA GLN A 211 16.89 18.54 11.93
C GLN A 211 17.09 18.86 10.46
N LYS A 212 16.27 18.30 9.59
CA LYS A 212 16.27 18.55 8.15
C LYS A 212 14.92 19.10 7.73
N THR A 213 14.96 20.06 6.80
CA THR A 213 13.79 20.61 6.13
C THR A 213 13.90 20.23 4.66
N LEU A 214 12.90 19.56 4.12
CA LEU A 214 12.87 19.15 2.73
C LEU A 214 11.61 19.71 2.05
N SER A 215 11.78 20.16 0.81
CA SER A 215 10.68 20.55 -0.07
C SER A 215 10.20 19.30 -0.82
N VAL A 216 8.95 18.91 -0.57
CA VAL A 216 8.33 17.71 -1.14
C VAL A 216 7.28 18.11 -2.15
N LYS A 217 7.46 17.73 -3.41
CA LYS A 217 6.46 17.96 -4.45
C LYS A 217 5.37 16.90 -4.35
N VAL A 218 4.18 17.32 -3.98
CA VAL A 218 2.97 16.51 -3.93
C VAL A 218 2.31 16.53 -5.31
N PRO A 219 2.15 15.39 -5.97
CA PRO A 219 1.45 15.34 -7.26
C PRO A 219 -0.05 15.58 -7.08
N ALA A 220 -0.70 16.10 -8.14
CA ALA A 220 -2.14 16.32 -8.16
C ALA A 220 -2.92 15.00 -8.07
N GLY A 221 -4.03 15.01 -7.32
CA GLY A 221 -4.93 13.88 -7.21
C GLY A 221 -4.54 12.83 -6.17
N VAL A 222 -3.60 13.13 -5.27
CA VAL A 222 -3.24 12.23 -4.15
C VAL A 222 -4.41 12.05 -3.19
N ASP A 223 -4.40 10.92 -2.49
CA ASP A 223 -5.41 10.59 -1.48
C ASP A 223 -4.77 10.23 -0.14
N THR A 224 -5.59 10.20 0.90
CA THR A 224 -5.16 9.71 2.22
C THR A 224 -4.62 8.29 2.11
N GLY A 225 -3.41 8.07 2.67
CA GLY A 225 -2.70 6.80 2.59
C GLY A 225 -1.76 6.67 1.40
N ASP A 226 -1.75 7.61 0.44
CA ASP A 226 -0.72 7.65 -0.59
C ASP A 226 0.64 7.99 0.02
N ARG A 227 1.71 7.39 -0.54
CA ARG A 227 3.07 7.52 -0.02
C ARG A 227 4.01 8.05 -1.07
N ILE A 228 4.75 9.09 -0.70
CA ILE A 228 5.82 9.67 -1.51
C ILE A 228 7.14 9.20 -0.91
N ARG A 229 7.94 8.48 -1.69
CA ARG A 229 9.26 8.01 -1.27
C ARG A 229 10.34 9.00 -1.68
N LEU A 230 11.09 9.47 -0.70
CA LEU A 230 12.30 10.28 -0.89
C LEU A 230 13.52 9.41 -0.60
N SER A 231 14.19 8.98 -1.66
CA SER A 231 15.30 8.04 -1.55
C SER A 231 16.51 8.68 -0.88
N GLY A 232 17.10 7.99 0.10
CA GLY A 232 18.30 8.43 0.81
C GLY A 232 18.06 9.51 1.88
N GLU A 233 16.80 9.91 2.15
CA GLU A 233 16.48 10.92 3.15
C GLU A 233 16.08 10.34 4.52
N GLY A 234 16.25 9.03 4.70
CA GLY A 234 16.11 8.34 5.99
C GLY A 234 17.27 8.57 6.93
N GLU A 235 17.51 7.65 7.87
CA GLU A 235 18.69 7.68 8.73
C GLU A 235 19.95 7.33 7.95
N ALA A 236 21.07 7.92 8.31
CA ALA A 236 22.38 7.52 7.79
C ALA A 236 22.69 6.07 8.16
N GLY A 237 23.30 5.34 7.23
CA GLY A 237 23.79 3.99 7.49
C GLY A 237 24.90 3.93 8.53
N ARG A 238 25.31 2.72 8.89
CA ARG A 238 26.45 2.49 9.77
C ARG A 238 27.59 1.86 8.99
N ASN A 239 28.81 2.13 9.44
CA ASN A 239 30.06 1.61 8.82
C ASN A 239 30.13 1.92 7.31
N GLY A 240 29.71 3.12 6.89
CA GLY A 240 29.69 3.50 5.47
C GLY A 240 28.52 2.91 4.68
N GLY A 241 27.49 2.45 5.34
CA GLY A 241 26.27 1.96 4.69
C GLY A 241 25.44 3.07 4.06
N PRO A 242 24.61 2.76 3.07
CA PRO A 242 23.71 3.73 2.47
C PRO A 242 22.68 4.21 3.47
N ALA A 243 22.18 5.44 3.28
CA ALA A 243 21.07 5.95 4.06
C ALA A 243 19.78 5.17 3.76
N GLY A 244 18.84 5.19 4.69
CA GLY A 244 17.47 4.76 4.48
C GLY A 244 16.68 5.75 3.63
N ASP A 245 15.40 5.50 3.45
CA ASP A 245 14.50 6.36 2.71
C ASP A 245 13.52 7.08 3.67
N LEU A 246 13.00 8.22 3.25
CA LEU A 246 11.88 8.87 3.94
C LEU A 246 10.59 8.60 3.16
N TYR A 247 9.61 8.02 3.85
CA TYR A 247 8.26 7.82 3.34
C TYR A 247 7.35 8.90 3.89
N VAL A 248 6.91 9.82 3.03
CA VAL A 248 5.92 10.84 3.36
C VAL A 248 4.55 10.27 3.03
N GLU A 249 3.76 10.02 4.07
CA GLU A 249 2.39 9.51 3.96
C GLU A 249 1.42 10.68 4.00
N VAL A 250 0.58 10.76 2.98
CA VAL A 250 -0.40 11.84 2.83
C VAL A 250 -1.62 11.56 3.70
N ARG A 251 -2.08 12.59 4.41
CA ARG A 251 -3.36 12.62 5.11
C ARG A 251 -4.12 13.87 4.68
N VAL A 252 -5.23 13.68 3.97
CA VAL A 252 -6.11 14.79 3.57
C VAL A 252 -7.06 15.08 4.73
N ARG A 253 -7.15 16.36 5.11
CA ARG A 253 -8.07 16.84 6.13
C ARG A 253 -9.50 16.81 5.64
N ASP A 254 -10.44 16.65 6.57
CA ASP A 254 -11.85 16.78 6.28
C ASP A 254 -12.14 18.21 5.81
N HIS A 255 -12.90 18.33 4.70
CA HIS A 255 -13.24 19.62 4.14
C HIS A 255 -14.65 20.06 4.62
N ALA A 256 -14.84 21.37 4.83
CA ALA A 256 -16.08 21.92 5.38
C ALA A 256 -17.33 21.69 4.51
N ILE A 257 -17.15 21.55 3.19
CA ILE A 257 -18.25 21.46 2.23
C ILE A 257 -18.25 20.12 1.51
N PHE A 258 -17.09 19.58 1.17
CA PHE A 258 -16.95 18.41 0.32
C PHE A 258 -16.53 17.18 1.12
N GLU A 259 -17.19 16.07 0.85
CA GLU A 259 -16.77 14.73 1.25
C GLU A 259 -16.18 14.02 0.02
N ARG A 260 -15.01 13.41 0.17
CA ARG A 260 -14.33 12.69 -0.89
C ARG A 260 -14.61 11.19 -0.83
N ASP A 261 -14.96 10.61 -1.97
CA ASP A 261 -15.05 9.17 -2.17
C ASP A 261 -14.24 8.78 -3.43
N GLY A 262 -12.98 8.43 -3.21
CA GLY A 262 -12.04 8.13 -4.28
C GLY A 262 -11.85 9.31 -5.25
N ALA A 263 -12.32 9.19 -6.49
CA ALA A 263 -12.30 10.25 -7.48
C ALA A 263 -13.51 11.18 -7.40
N HIS A 264 -14.57 10.76 -6.70
CA HIS A 264 -15.81 11.52 -6.60
C HIS A 264 -15.81 12.44 -5.39
N LEU A 265 -16.61 13.48 -5.51
CA LEU A 265 -16.92 14.39 -4.41
C LEU A 265 -18.42 14.38 -4.14
N SER A 266 -18.81 14.58 -2.90
CA SER A 266 -20.18 14.86 -2.51
C SER A 266 -20.27 16.13 -1.68
N CYS A 267 -21.39 16.83 -1.78
CA CYS A 267 -21.70 17.97 -0.93
C CYS A 267 -23.20 18.05 -0.67
N GLU A 268 -23.57 18.65 0.46
CA GLU A 268 -24.96 18.99 0.75
C GLU A 268 -25.24 20.44 0.35
N VAL A 269 -26.34 20.62 -0.36
CA VAL A 269 -26.75 21.92 -0.87
C VAL A 269 -28.09 22.29 -0.24
N PRO A 270 -28.14 23.28 0.68
CA PRO A 270 -29.39 23.74 1.26
C PRO A 270 -30.22 24.49 0.20
N VAL A 271 -31.47 24.15 0.07
CA VAL A 271 -32.40 24.74 -0.88
C VAL A 271 -33.66 25.12 -0.15
N SER A 272 -34.12 26.36 -0.33
CA SER A 272 -35.36 26.78 0.29
C SER A 272 -36.55 25.94 -0.20
N PHE A 273 -37.48 25.69 0.69
CA PHE A 273 -38.70 24.93 0.41
C PHE A 273 -39.44 25.49 -0.82
N ALA A 274 -39.55 26.81 -0.96
CA ALA A 274 -40.22 27.46 -2.08
C ALA A 274 -39.52 27.15 -3.42
N ARG A 275 -38.17 27.18 -3.44
CA ARG A 275 -37.37 26.84 -4.64
C ARG A 275 -37.44 25.35 -4.96
N ALA A 276 -37.49 24.49 -3.95
CA ALA A 276 -37.67 23.06 -4.14
C ALA A 276 -39.05 22.72 -4.75
N ALA A 277 -40.11 23.43 -4.32
CA ALA A 277 -41.46 23.25 -4.83
C ALA A 277 -41.65 23.82 -6.24
N LEU A 278 -41.19 25.07 -6.48
CA LEU A 278 -41.41 25.78 -7.74
C LEU A 278 -40.35 25.51 -8.82
N GLY A 279 -39.22 24.95 -8.43
CA GLY A 279 -38.05 24.84 -9.28
C GLY A 279 -37.25 26.13 -9.37
N GLY A 280 -36.16 26.08 -10.12
CA GLY A 280 -35.27 27.23 -10.31
C GLY A 280 -33.83 26.82 -10.57
N SER A 281 -32.92 27.79 -10.49
CA SER A 281 -31.48 27.55 -10.62
C SER A 281 -30.81 27.86 -9.28
N ILE A 282 -29.82 27.04 -8.91
CA ILE A 282 -28.97 27.25 -7.75
C ILE A 282 -27.50 27.22 -8.19
N GLU A 283 -26.68 28.01 -7.57
CA GLU A 283 -25.23 27.96 -7.72
C GLU A 283 -24.66 27.07 -6.63
N VAL A 284 -23.79 26.18 -7.02
CA VAL A 284 -23.09 25.27 -6.13
C VAL A 284 -21.58 25.43 -6.26
N PRO A 285 -20.83 25.36 -5.16
CA PRO A 285 -19.38 25.40 -5.22
C PRO A 285 -18.84 24.15 -5.92
N THR A 286 -17.73 24.32 -6.63
CA THR A 286 -16.91 23.27 -7.18
C THR A 286 -15.46 23.58 -6.83
N LEU A 287 -14.55 22.62 -6.96
CA LEU A 287 -13.13 22.87 -6.69
C LEU A 287 -12.51 23.94 -7.57
N ASP A 288 -13.05 24.15 -8.77
CA ASP A 288 -12.55 25.11 -9.79
C ASP A 288 -13.45 26.33 -9.97
N GLY A 289 -14.34 26.60 -9.01
CA GLY A 289 -15.24 27.77 -9.04
C GLY A 289 -16.66 27.43 -8.67
N THR A 290 -17.66 27.86 -9.45
CA THR A 290 -19.08 27.61 -9.23
C THR A 290 -19.73 26.97 -10.45
N ALA A 291 -20.74 26.16 -10.21
CA ALA A 291 -21.58 25.56 -11.24
C ALA A 291 -23.06 25.83 -10.97
N THR A 292 -23.84 25.99 -12.01
CA THR A 292 -25.28 26.21 -11.89
C THR A 292 -26.02 24.88 -12.07
N ILE A 293 -26.84 24.51 -11.09
CA ILE A 293 -27.75 23.36 -11.16
C ILE A 293 -29.18 23.85 -11.40
N LYS A 294 -29.85 23.28 -12.39
CA LYS A 294 -31.27 23.50 -12.62
C LYS A 294 -32.07 22.52 -11.75
N VAL A 295 -32.74 23.05 -10.74
CA VAL A 295 -33.61 22.29 -9.83
C VAL A 295 -34.99 22.20 -10.48
N PRO A 296 -35.50 21.01 -10.83
CA PRO A 296 -36.84 20.84 -11.31
C PRO A 296 -37.87 21.15 -10.22
N PRO A 297 -39.11 21.57 -10.58
CA PRO A 297 -40.19 21.67 -9.61
C PRO A 297 -40.41 20.35 -8.89
N GLU A 298 -41.00 20.42 -7.69
CA GLU A 298 -41.34 19.25 -6.85
C GLU A 298 -40.11 18.43 -6.41
N THR A 299 -38.94 19.06 -6.37
CA THR A 299 -37.69 18.40 -5.93
C THR A 299 -37.75 18.11 -4.43
N GLN A 300 -37.64 16.84 -4.09
CA GLN A 300 -37.64 16.36 -2.71
C GLN A 300 -36.26 16.44 -2.06
N SER A 301 -36.23 16.60 -0.73
CA SER A 301 -35.03 16.51 0.07
C SER A 301 -34.35 15.14 -0.13
N GLY A 302 -33.01 15.12 -0.22
CA GLY A 302 -32.25 13.93 -0.49
C GLY A 302 -32.03 13.63 -1.98
N ARG A 303 -32.65 14.41 -2.90
CA ARG A 303 -32.37 14.25 -4.33
C ARG A 303 -30.94 14.63 -4.63
N VAL A 304 -30.25 13.79 -5.42
CA VAL A 304 -28.85 13.99 -5.80
C VAL A 304 -28.76 14.45 -7.26
N PHE A 305 -28.01 15.52 -7.48
CA PHE A 305 -27.64 16.01 -8.80
C PHE A 305 -26.16 15.69 -9.08
N ARG A 306 -25.90 15.11 -10.23
CA ARG A 306 -24.57 14.73 -10.67
C ARG A 306 -24.01 15.78 -11.62
N LEU A 307 -22.91 16.39 -11.23
CA LEU A 307 -22.10 17.25 -12.09
C LEU A 307 -20.92 16.43 -12.62
N ARG A 308 -20.95 16.14 -13.91
CA ARG A 308 -19.93 15.31 -14.55
C ARG A 308 -18.59 16.02 -14.58
N GLU A 309 -17.50 15.25 -14.37
CA GLU A 309 -16.12 15.75 -14.45
C GLU A 309 -15.78 16.92 -13.49
N LYS A 310 -16.60 17.10 -12.42
CA LYS A 310 -16.37 18.08 -11.35
C LYS A 310 -15.84 17.47 -10.05
N GLY A 311 -15.39 16.22 -10.10
CA GLY A 311 -14.67 15.55 -9.04
C GLY A 311 -13.16 15.69 -9.20
N ILE A 312 -12.41 14.67 -8.76
CA ILE A 312 -10.95 14.66 -8.69
C ILE A 312 -10.39 13.78 -9.81
N LYS A 313 -9.27 14.19 -10.38
CA LYS A 313 -8.47 13.36 -11.28
C LYS A 313 -7.47 12.55 -10.44
N PRO A 314 -7.58 11.21 -10.34
CA PRO A 314 -6.70 10.41 -9.50
C PRO A 314 -5.23 10.46 -9.94
N VAL A 315 -4.30 10.48 -8.99
CA VAL A 315 -2.85 10.49 -9.24
C VAL A 315 -2.36 9.28 -10.05
N ARG A 316 -3.00 8.12 -9.88
CA ARG A 316 -2.66 6.87 -10.58
C ARG A 316 -3.25 6.78 -11.99
N GLY A 317 -3.86 7.87 -12.48
CA GLY A 317 -4.56 7.91 -13.75
C GLY A 317 -6.00 7.41 -13.66
N GLY A 318 -6.75 7.64 -14.73
CA GLY A 318 -8.18 7.34 -14.80
C GLY A 318 -8.99 8.58 -15.20
N PRO A 319 -10.31 8.42 -15.38
CA PRO A 319 -11.20 9.56 -15.67
C PRO A 319 -11.33 10.45 -14.45
N THR A 320 -11.57 11.73 -14.69
CA THR A 320 -11.98 12.66 -13.63
C THR A 320 -13.32 12.21 -13.06
N GLY A 321 -13.43 12.23 -11.74
CA GLY A 321 -14.66 11.88 -11.04
C GLY A 321 -15.74 12.93 -11.21
N ASP A 322 -16.85 12.71 -10.55
CA ASP A 322 -18.01 13.60 -10.57
C ASP A 322 -18.25 14.24 -9.21
N LEU A 323 -18.97 15.36 -9.20
CA LEU A 323 -19.50 15.95 -7.96
C LEU A 323 -20.97 15.60 -7.82
N PHE A 324 -21.34 15.01 -6.69
CA PHE A 324 -22.70 14.68 -6.30
C PHE A 324 -23.24 15.71 -5.30
N CYS A 325 -24.21 16.51 -5.74
CA CYS A 325 -24.85 17.52 -4.91
C CYS A 325 -26.16 16.99 -4.38
N ARG A 326 -26.21 16.71 -3.08
CA ARG A 326 -27.42 16.27 -2.39
C ARG A 326 -28.22 17.48 -1.92
N VAL A 327 -29.43 17.63 -2.42
CA VAL A 327 -30.33 18.70 -1.99
C VAL A 327 -30.88 18.39 -0.59
N VAL A 328 -30.75 19.36 0.30
CA VAL A 328 -31.38 19.36 1.61
C VAL A 328 -32.38 20.52 1.63
N VAL A 329 -33.66 20.19 1.72
CA VAL A 329 -34.71 21.26 1.77
C VAL A 329 -34.71 21.88 3.16
N GLU A 330 -34.45 23.16 3.20
CA GLU A 330 -34.41 23.95 4.44
C GLU A 330 -35.74 24.60 4.73
N THR A 331 -36.21 24.38 5.95
CA THR A 331 -37.42 25.06 6.48
C THR A 331 -37.03 26.44 6.99
N PRO A 332 -37.70 27.52 6.53
CA PRO A 332 -37.36 28.87 6.93
C PRO A 332 -37.60 29.10 8.42
N VAL A 333 -36.68 29.80 9.07
CA VAL A 333 -36.73 30.18 10.49
C VAL A 333 -36.93 31.67 10.64
N SER A 334 -37.32 32.15 11.83
CA SER A 334 -37.49 33.58 12.17
C SER A 334 -38.46 34.34 11.26
N LEU A 335 -39.55 33.70 10.88
CA LEU A 335 -40.57 34.25 9.98
C LEU A 335 -41.25 35.50 10.57
N THR A 336 -41.47 36.50 9.74
CA THR A 336 -42.31 37.65 10.03
C THR A 336 -43.80 37.24 10.12
N ARG A 337 -44.65 38.12 10.69
CA ARG A 337 -46.10 37.86 10.78
C ARG A 337 -46.70 37.65 9.38
N GLU A 338 -46.35 38.50 8.43
CA GLU A 338 -46.85 38.39 7.06
C GLU A 338 -46.44 37.06 6.40
N GLN A 339 -45.19 36.61 6.58
CA GLN A 339 -44.72 35.33 6.06
C GLN A 339 -45.46 34.12 6.68
N LYS A 340 -45.75 34.19 7.98
CA LYS A 340 -46.56 33.17 8.64
C LYS A 340 -47.98 33.10 8.08
N ASP A 341 -48.62 34.28 7.87
CA ASP A 341 -49.96 34.38 7.30
C ASP A 341 -50.00 33.83 5.85
N LEU A 342 -48.94 34.07 5.04
CA LEU A 342 -48.83 33.50 3.70
C LEU A 342 -48.69 31.98 3.74
N LEU A 343 -47.84 31.45 4.63
CA LEU A 343 -47.66 30.00 4.78
C LEU A 343 -48.95 29.33 5.28
N GLN A 344 -49.70 29.96 6.20
CA GLN A 344 -50.98 29.43 6.66
C GLN A 344 -51.99 29.36 5.51
N LYS A 345 -52.10 30.42 4.69
CA LYS A 345 -52.97 30.42 3.51
C LYS A 345 -52.57 29.35 2.49
N PHE A 346 -51.25 29.11 2.32
CA PHE A 346 -50.75 28.07 1.46
C PHE A 346 -51.17 26.68 1.99
N GLU A 347 -50.95 26.42 3.28
CA GLU A 347 -51.36 25.17 3.93
C GLU A 347 -52.87 24.93 3.80
N ASP A 348 -53.68 25.95 4.08
CA ASP A 348 -55.12 25.87 3.92
C ASP A 348 -55.56 25.57 2.48
N SER A 349 -54.80 26.05 1.48
CA SER A 349 -55.05 25.74 0.07
C SER A 349 -54.74 24.28 -0.27
N LEU A 350 -53.65 23.74 0.26
CA LEU A 350 -53.27 22.34 0.05
C LEU A 350 -54.31 21.37 0.63
N GLN A 351 -54.89 21.71 1.80
CA GLN A 351 -55.90 20.89 2.44
C GLN A 351 -57.24 20.86 1.65
N LYS A 352 -57.58 21.92 0.92
CA LYS A 352 -58.83 21.98 0.11
C LYS A 352 -58.82 21.05 -1.08
N ASP A 353 -57.65 20.83 -1.71
CA ASP A 353 -57.51 19.99 -2.89
C ASP A 353 -57.27 18.51 -2.53
N GLY A 354 -57.32 18.18 -1.26
CA GLY A 354 -57.20 16.82 -0.75
C GLY A 354 -55.76 16.28 -0.78
N LYS A 355 -55.65 14.97 -0.71
CA LYS A 355 -54.43 14.22 -0.43
C LYS A 355 -53.36 14.22 -1.53
N ARG A 356 -53.53 14.95 -2.62
CA ARG A 356 -52.65 14.97 -3.78
C ARG A 356 -51.25 15.50 -3.52
N HIS A 357 -51.11 16.37 -2.50
CA HIS A 357 -49.89 17.16 -2.32
C HIS A 357 -48.87 16.53 -1.38
N HIS A 358 -49.26 15.54 -0.58
CA HIS A 358 -48.44 14.86 0.42
C HIS A 358 -48.42 13.31 0.27
N PRO A 359 -47.96 12.74 -0.86
CA PRO A 359 -48.08 11.30 -1.11
C PRO A 359 -47.31 10.43 -0.12
N ARG A 360 -46.25 10.94 0.50
CA ARG A 360 -45.49 10.20 1.53
C ARG A 360 -46.21 10.13 2.86
N GLU A 361 -46.91 11.18 3.25
CA GLU A 361 -47.71 11.22 4.48
C GLU A 361 -48.83 10.18 4.43
N GLU A 362 -49.50 10.06 3.30
CA GLU A 362 -50.55 9.03 3.09
C GLU A 362 -50.00 7.62 3.18
N THR A 363 -48.88 7.34 2.45
CA THR A 363 -48.26 6.02 2.48
C THR A 363 -47.84 5.64 3.89
N TRP A 364 -47.33 6.60 4.67
CA TRP A 364 -46.94 6.39 6.06
C TRP A 364 -48.15 6.13 6.96
N LEU A 365 -49.22 6.97 6.86
CA LEU A 365 -50.43 6.79 7.63
C LEU A 365 -51.14 5.46 7.33
N ASP A 366 -51.16 5.05 6.08
CA ASP A 366 -51.69 3.73 5.70
C ASP A 366 -50.84 2.58 6.20
N GLY A 367 -49.50 2.76 6.23
CA GLY A 367 -48.59 1.84 6.87
C GLY A 367 -48.81 1.68 8.36
N VAL A 368 -49.01 2.81 9.06
CA VAL A 368 -49.32 2.84 10.50
C VAL A 368 -50.68 2.15 10.79
N LYS A 369 -51.72 2.44 10.00
CA LYS A 369 -53.04 1.77 10.14
C LYS A 369 -52.91 0.26 9.98
N ARG A 370 -52.22 -0.23 8.95
CA ARG A 370 -51.98 -1.68 8.74
C ARG A 370 -51.22 -2.31 9.90
N PHE A 371 -50.22 -1.60 10.43
CA PHE A 371 -49.45 -2.10 11.58
C PHE A 371 -50.35 -2.30 12.81
N PHE A 372 -51.18 -1.32 13.14
CA PHE A 372 -52.11 -1.47 14.27
C PHE A 372 -53.20 -2.49 14.02
N THR A 373 -53.66 -2.67 12.78
CA THR A 373 -54.62 -3.72 12.45
C THR A 373 -54.02 -5.12 12.62
N SER A 374 -52.74 -5.28 12.28
CA SER A 374 -52.01 -6.56 12.46
C SER A 374 -51.62 -6.90 13.91
N LEU A 375 -51.65 -5.91 14.82
CA LEU A 375 -51.39 -6.13 16.25
C LEU A 375 -52.67 -6.46 17.03
N GLY A 376 -53.84 -6.29 16.41
CA GLY A 376 -55.14 -6.55 17.02
C GLY A 376 -55.76 -7.91 16.64
N GLU A 377 -55.08 -8.71 15.82
CA GLU A 377 -55.35 -10.12 15.58
C GLU A 377 -54.32 -10.98 16.37
#